data_e4f7f68ada9198129980afb828ad362f
#
_entry.id   e4f7f68ada9198129980afb828ad362f
#
_cell.length_a   1.000
_cell.length_b   1.000
_cell.length_c   1.000
_cell.angle_alpha   90.00
_cell.angle_beta   90.00
_cell.angle_gamma   90.00
#
_symmetry.space_group_name_H-M   'P 1'
#
loop_
_entity.id
_entity.type
_entity.pdbx_description
1 polymer ?
#
loop_
_entity_poly.entity_id
_entity_poly.type
_entity_poly.pdbx_seq_one_letter_code
_entity_poly.pdbx_strand_id
1 'polypeptide(L)'
;MTFLLFLAAASIIALSPGPGILYVAARTIAGGRGEGLASSFGTAIGGLVHVLAGAVGVSALVMASAEAFTLLKLAGALYLIWLGVKTMREARTVLPSDAPSVGNRRAFRDGILVEALNPKTAAFFLAFLPQFVDPSGTVWLQFAALGLISVTLNTAVDVAVVLAASRARGFVLGRPAFMGWLRTGAGMMIAGLGLSLLLTRRPA
;
A
#
# COMPACT_ATOMS: atom_id res chain seq x y z
N MET A 1 -17.26 15.40 -3.37
CA MET A 1 -15.95 15.86 -2.89
C MET A 1 -15.17 14.74 -2.18
N THR A 2 -15.79 13.99 -1.30
CA THR A 2 -15.18 12.90 -0.51
C THR A 2 -14.54 11.79 -1.37
N PHE A 3 -15.21 11.34 -2.44
CA PHE A 3 -14.70 10.29 -3.32
C PHE A 3 -13.43 10.69 -4.08
N LEU A 4 -13.31 11.94 -4.55
CA LEU A 4 -12.10 12.43 -5.21
C LEU A 4 -10.91 12.52 -4.23
N LEU A 5 -11.17 12.91 -2.97
CA LEU A 5 -10.14 12.89 -1.92
C LEU A 5 -9.68 11.46 -1.62
N PHE A 6 -10.61 10.50 -1.60
CA PHE A 6 -10.27 9.08 -1.48
C PHE A 6 -9.38 8.62 -2.63
N LEU A 7 -9.77 8.89 -3.88
CA LEU A 7 -8.96 8.51 -5.05
C LEU A 7 -7.56 9.11 -5.00
N ALA A 8 -7.44 10.39 -4.62
CA ALA A 8 -6.14 11.04 -4.45
C ALA A 8 -5.29 10.34 -3.39
N ALA A 9 -5.87 10.05 -2.22
CA ALA A 9 -5.17 9.36 -1.14
C ALA A 9 -4.79 7.91 -1.51
N ALA A 10 -5.71 7.16 -2.12
CA ALA A 10 -5.44 5.80 -2.60
C ALA A 10 -4.34 5.78 -3.67
N SER A 11 -4.34 6.78 -4.57
CA SER A 11 -3.28 6.93 -5.58
C SER A 11 -1.92 7.27 -4.94
N ILE A 12 -1.89 8.16 -3.93
CA ILE A 12 -0.67 8.48 -3.19
C ILE A 12 -0.10 7.22 -2.52
N ILE A 13 -0.94 6.43 -1.86
CA ILE A 13 -0.53 5.18 -1.22
C ILE A 13 -0.05 4.17 -2.27
N ALA A 14 -0.77 4.01 -3.37
CA ALA A 14 -0.41 3.09 -4.45
C ALA A 14 0.95 3.44 -5.08
N LEU A 15 1.21 4.74 -5.33
CA LEU A 15 2.47 5.22 -5.90
C LEU A 15 3.63 5.24 -4.90
N SER A 16 3.35 5.18 -3.61
CA SER A 16 4.35 5.20 -2.54
C SER A 16 5.13 3.89 -2.49
N PRO A 17 6.46 3.88 -2.75
CA PRO A 17 7.26 2.66 -2.68
C PRO A 17 7.28 2.08 -1.26
N GLY A 18 6.54 0.99 -1.09
CA GLY A 18 6.50 0.19 0.12
C GLY A 18 6.93 -1.26 -0.16
N PRO A 19 6.80 -2.18 0.83
CA PRO A 19 7.23 -3.57 0.67
C PRO A 19 6.70 -4.25 -0.59
N GLY A 20 5.41 -4.07 -0.94
CA GLY A 20 4.78 -4.64 -2.13
C GLY A 20 5.45 -4.19 -3.43
N ILE A 21 5.48 -2.88 -3.71
CA ILE A 21 6.13 -2.33 -4.91
C ILE A 21 7.61 -2.72 -5.00
N LEU A 22 8.34 -2.66 -3.87
CA LEU A 22 9.75 -3.02 -3.85
C LEU A 22 9.96 -4.50 -4.15
N TYR A 23 9.07 -5.37 -3.66
CA TYR A 23 9.07 -6.79 -3.97
C TYR A 23 8.83 -7.03 -5.47
N VAL A 24 7.78 -6.42 -6.04
CA VAL A 24 7.45 -6.52 -7.47
C VAL A 24 8.61 -6.04 -8.34
N ALA A 25 9.21 -4.89 -8.01
CA ALA A 25 10.38 -4.36 -8.71
C ALA A 25 11.57 -5.33 -8.63
N ALA A 26 11.88 -5.85 -7.43
CA ALA A 26 12.98 -6.79 -7.21
C ALA A 26 12.77 -8.09 -8.01
N ARG A 27 11.54 -8.67 -8.03
CA ARG A 27 11.24 -9.86 -8.83
C ARG A 27 11.33 -9.59 -10.33
N THR A 28 10.89 -8.41 -10.77
CA THR A 28 11.02 -8.02 -12.18
C THR A 28 12.47 -7.91 -12.61
N ILE A 29 13.32 -7.34 -11.76
CA ILE A 29 14.76 -7.20 -12.03
C ILE A 29 15.45 -8.58 -12.03
N ALA A 30 15.12 -9.46 -11.10
CA ALA A 30 15.74 -10.77 -10.94
C ALA A 30 15.27 -11.78 -12.00
N GLY A 31 13.97 -11.99 -12.12
CA GLY A 31 13.34 -13.05 -12.93
C GLY A 31 12.59 -12.55 -14.16
N GLY A 32 12.69 -11.25 -14.48
CA GLY A 32 12.05 -10.65 -15.65
C GLY A 32 10.55 -10.39 -15.47
N ARG A 33 9.87 -10.08 -16.60
CA ARG A 33 8.44 -9.71 -16.61
C ARG A 33 7.53 -10.78 -16.02
N GLY A 34 7.83 -12.06 -16.25
CA GLY A 34 7.00 -13.16 -15.77
C GLY A 34 6.90 -13.19 -14.26
N GLU A 35 8.05 -13.14 -13.56
CA GLU A 35 8.06 -13.06 -12.10
C GLU A 35 7.48 -11.75 -11.58
N GLY A 36 7.73 -10.63 -12.27
CA GLY A 36 7.17 -9.33 -11.94
C GLY A 36 5.64 -9.35 -11.96
N LEU A 37 5.02 -9.82 -13.05
CA LEU A 37 3.56 -9.93 -13.16
C LEU A 37 2.99 -10.93 -12.16
N ALA A 38 3.64 -12.08 -11.97
CA ALA A 38 3.21 -13.07 -11.00
C ALA A 38 3.22 -12.47 -9.57
N SER A 39 4.27 -11.72 -9.21
CA SER A 39 4.32 -11.03 -7.91
C SER A 39 3.27 -9.93 -7.78
N SER A 40 3.00 -9.15 -8.84
CA SER A 40 1.94 -8.12 -8.86
C SER A 40 0.55 -8.72 -8.63
N PHE A 41 0.22 -9.84 -9.28
CA PHE A 41 -1.04 -10.54 -9.00
C PHE A 41 -1.05 -11.18 -7.61
N GLY A 42 0.10 -11.62 -7.11
CA GLY A 42 0.24 -12.08 -5.72
C GLY A 42 -0.08 -10.96 -4.73
N THR A 43 0.51 -9.77 -4.90
CA THR A 43 0.21 -8.60 -4.05
C THR A 43 -1.26 -8.19 -4.16
N ALA A 44 -1.90 -8.30 -5.35
CA ALA A 44 -3.33 -8.07 -5.48
C ALA A 44 -4.17 -8.99 -4.58
N ILE A 45 -3.88 -10.30 -4.59
CA ILE A 45 -4.57 -11.27 -3.71
C ILE A 45 -4.28 -10.97 -2.23
N GLY A 46 -3.02 -10.62 -1.88
CA GLY A 46 -2.68 -10.17 -0.53
C GLY A 46 -3.45 -8.92 -0.10
N GLY A 47 -3.67 -7.98 -1.02
CA GLY A 47 -4.50 -6.80 -0.82
C GLY A 47 -5.96 -7.14 -0.49
N LEU A 48 -6.53 -8.17 -1.13
CA LEU A 48 -7.90 -8.62 -0.82
C LEU A 48 -8.05 -9.13 0.62
N VAL A 49 -6.98 -9.62 1.26
CA VAL A 49 -7.01 -9.99 2.68
C VAL A 49 -7.34 -8.76 3.53
N HIS A 50 -6.74 -7.60 3.23
CA HIS A 50 -7.05 -6.34 3.93
C HIS A 50 -8.48 -5.86 3.63
N VAL A 51 -8.98 -6.04 2.40
CA VAL A 51 -10.38 -5.71 2.06
C VAL A 51 -11.34 -6.52 2.91
N LEU A 52 -11.16 -7.84 2.97
CA LEU A 52 -12.04 -8.74 3.71
C LEU A 52 -11.95 -8.49 5.23
N ALA A 53 -10.73 -8.46 5.77
CA ALA A 53 -10.51 -8.22 7.19
C ALA A 53 -11.04 -6.85 7.63
N GLY A 54 -10.82 -5.81 6.81
CA GLY A 54 -11.30 -4.46 7.11
C GLY A 54 -12.81 -4.33 6.96
N ALA A 55 -13.44 -4.94 5.94
CA ALA A 55 -14.90 -4.91 5.77
C ALA A 55 -15.62 -5.52 6.97
N VAL A 56 -15.11 -6.63 7.51
CA VAL A 56 -15.66 -7.27 8.72
C VAL A 56 -15.29 -6.48 9.97
N GLY A 57 -14.00 -6.16 10.15
CA GLY A 57 -13.50 -5.54 11.37
C GLY A 57 -13.97 -4.10 11.56
N VAL A 58 -13.96 -3.28 10.50
CA VAL A 58 -14.42 -1.88 10.56
C VAL A 58 -15.93 -1.82 10.79
N SER A 59 -16.72 -2.70 10.13
CA SER A 59 -18.17 -2.76 10.38
C SER A 59 -18.48 -3.06 11.85
N ALA A 60 -17.80 -4.05 12.43
CA ALA A 60 -17.94 -4.38 13.83
C ALA A 60 -17.54 -3.21 14.74
N LEU A 61 -16.44 -2.53 14.42
CA LEU A 61 -15.93 -1.42 15.21
C LEU A 61 -16.83 -0.19 15.18
N VAL A 62 -17.36 0.16 13.99
CA VAL A 62 -18.30 1.30 13.82
C VAL A 62 -19.57 1.06 14.61
N MET A 63 -20.05 -0.20 14.67
CA MET A 63 -21.24 -0.58 15.43
C MET A 63 -20.99 -0.64 16.94
N ALA A 64 -19.76 -0.92 17.38
CA ALA A 64 -19.45 -1.18 18.79
C ALA A 64 -19.17 0.11 19.59
N SER A 65 -18.31 1.01 19.11
CA SER A 65 -17.90 2.19 19.87
C SER A 65 -17.24 3.28 19.02
N ALA A 66 -17.70 4.52 19.24
CA ALA A 66 -17.11 5.72 18.67
C ALA A 66 -15.68 6.00 19.21
N GLU A 67 -15.45 5.68 20.48
CA GLU A 67 -14.16 5.82 21.11
C GLU A 67 -13.14 4.83 20.55
N ALA A 68 -13.54 3.55 20.37
CA ALA A 68 -12.69 2.52 19.77
C ALA A 68 -12.27 2.88 18.35
N PHE A 69 -13.19 3.42 17.54
CA PHE A 69 -12.88 3.94 16.21
C PHE A 69 -11.88 5.10 16.27
N THR A 70 -12.04 6.03 17.21
CA THR A 70 -11.13 7.16 17.39
C THR A 70 -9.74 6.70 17.80
N LEU A 71 -9.64 5.73 18.71
CA LEU A 71 -8.36 5.14 19.13
C LEU A 71 -7.65 4.44 17.96
N LEU A 72 -8.38 3.65 17.16
CA LEU A 72 -7.83 3.00 15.97
C LEU A 72 -7.31 4.03 14.96
N LYS A 73 -8.06 5.11 14.72
CA LYS A 73 -7.65 6.20 13.84
C LYS A 73 -6.36 6.86 14.33
N LEU A 74 -6.27 7.19 15.61
CA LEU A 74 -5.08 7.82 16.19
C LEU A 74 -3.86 6.89 16.14
N ALA A 75 -4.02 5.61 16.50
CA ALA A 75 -2.96 4.62 16.41
C ALA A 75 -2.47 4.45 14.96
N GLY A 76 -3.40 4.36 14.00
CA GLY A 76 -3.05 4.27 12.58
C GLY A 76 -2.37 5.51 12.04
N ALA A 77 -2.80 6.70 12.45
CA ALA A 77 -2.16 7.97 12.08
C ALA A 77 -0.70 8.04 12.58
N LEU A 78 -0.48 7.75 13.86
CA LEU A 78 0.87 7.70 14.45
C LEU A 78 1.73 6.64 13.77
N TYR A 79 1.16 5.48 13.45
CA TYR A 79 1.84 4.43 12.73
C TYR A 79 2.25 4.86 11.31
N LEU A 80 1.36 5.53 10.54
CA LEU A 80 1.69 6.06 9.22
C LEU A 80 2.80 7.11 9.28
N ILE A 81 2.79 8.00 10.27
CA ILE A 81 3.85 8.99 10.47
C ILE A 81 5.18 8.27 10.74
N TRP A 82 5.19 7.32 11.68
CA TRP A 82 6.38 6.53 11.97
C TRP A 82 6.90 5.77 10.74
N LEU A 83 6.00 5.12 9.99
CA LEU A 83 6.35 4.37 8.78
C LEU A 83 6.92 5.29 7.69
N GLY A 84 6.35 6.49 7.50
CA GLY A 84 6.87 7.49 6.58
C GLY A 84 8.28 7.92 6.97
N VAL A 85 8.52 8.24 8.23
CA VAL A 85 9.86 8.58 8.76
C VAL A 85 10.84 7.41 8.58
N LYS A 86 10.43 6.18 8.88
CA LYS A 86 11.24 4.98 8.67
C LYS A 86 11.61 4.82 7.19
N THR A 87 10.64 4.96 6.28
CA THR A 87 10.86 4.86 4.83
C THR A 87 11.89 5.90 4.34
N MET A 88 11.83 7.14 4.86
CA MET A 88 12.83 8.19 4.54
C MET A 88 14.23 7.82 5.07
N ARG A 89 14.33 7.31 6.29
CA ARG A 89 15.62 6.89 6.88
C ARG A 89 16.26 5.73 6.11
N GLU A 90 15.45 4.80 5.63
CA GLU A 90 15.89 3.65 4.84
C GLU A 90 16.02 3.96 3.34
N ALA A 91 15.89 5.22 2.92
CA ALA A 91 15.92 5.63 1.52
C ALA A 91 17.22 5.26 0.79
N ARG A 92 18.33 5.16 1.51
CA ARG A 92 19.67 4.80 0.96
C ARG A 92 19.92 3.30 0.84
N THR A 93 19.00 2.45 1.33
CA THR A 93 19.17 0.99 1.25
C THR A 93 19.01 0.54 -0.21
N VAL A 94 20.04 -0.03 -0.78
CA VAL A 94 20.05 -0.51 -2.16
C VAL A 94 19.18 -1.76 -2.30
N LEU A 95 18.44 -1.88 -3.40
CA LEU A 95 17.77 -3.15 -3.73
C LEU A 95 18.86 -4.19 -4.07
N PRO A 96 18.74 -5.44 -3.58
CA PRO A 96 19.68 -6.50 -3.96
C PRO A 96 19.61 -6.71 -5.47
N SER A 97 20.70 -6.39 -6.18
CA SER A 97 20.80 -6.59 -7.62
C SER A 97 20.96 -8.06 -8.02
N ASP A 98 21.40 -8.88 -7.07
CA ASP A 98 21.82 -10.26 -7.31
C ASP A 98 20.82 -11.30 -6.76
N ALA A 99 19.57 -10.87 -6.50
CA ALA A 99 18.54 -11.82 -6.08
C ALA A 99 18.28 -12.86 -7.19
N PRO A 100 18.37 -14.16 -6.91
CA PRO A 100 18.15 -15.19 -7.92
C PRO A 100 16.69 -15.21 -8.40
N SER A 101 16.47 -15.67 -9.64
CA SER A 101 15.14 -16.01 -10.13
C SER A 101 14.55 -17.13 -9.26
N VAL A 102 13.29 -17.01 -8.89
CA VAL A 102 12.59 -18.00 -8.04
C VAL A 102 11.45 -18.71 -8.79
N GLY A 103 11.14 -18.26 -9.99
CA GLY A 103 10.02 -18.74 -10.81
C GLY A 103 8.69 -18.10 -10.43
N ASN A 104 7.78 -18.04 -11.41
CA ASN A 104 6.51 -17.30 -11.30
C ASN A 104 5.63 -17.79 -10.14
N ARG A 105 5.55 -19.11 -9.91
CA ARG A 105 4.70 -19.67 -8.85
C ARG A 105 5.15 -19.20 -7.45
N ARG A 106 6.44 -19.20 -7.20
CA ARG A 106 6.98 -18.73 -5.93
C ARG A 106 6.84 -17.22 -5.81
N ALA A 107 7.15 -16.45 -6.86
CA ALA A 107 6.98 -15.01 -6.89
C ALA A 107 5.53 -14.59 -6.58
N PHE A 108 4.53 -15.31 -7.11
CA PHE A 108 3.11 -15.09 -6.80
C PHE A 108 2.80 -15.35 -5.32
N ARG A 109 3.19 -16.52 -4.79
CA ARG A 109 2.89 -16.89 -3.38
C ARG A 109 3.56 -15.95 -2.38
N ASP A 110 4.82 -15.62 -2.60
CA ASP A 110 5.55 -14.71 -1.75
C ASP A 110 4.96 -13.29 -1.85
N GLY A 111 4.44 -12.89 -3.04
CA GLY A 111 3.71 -11.64 -3.23
C GLY A 111 2.45 -11.54 -2.37
N ILE A 112 1.68 -12.64 -2.26
CA ILE A 112 0.51 -12.70 -1.36
C ILE A 112 0.95 -12.40 0.08
N LEU A 113 1.99 -13.07 0.57
CA LEU A 113 2.47 -12.91 1.94
C LEU A 113 3.02 -11.51 2.18
N VAL A 114 3.82 -10.98 1.24
CA VAL A 114 4.40 -9.63 1.34
C VAL A 114 3.31 -8.58 1.48
N GLU A 115 2.22 -8.69 0.72
CA GLU A 115 1.15 -7.69 0.78
C GLU A 115 0.17 -7.95 1.92
N ALA A 116 -0.20 -9.18 2.21
CA ALA A 116 -1.06 -9.51 3.35
C ALA A 116 -0.44 -9.09 4.69
N LEU A 117 0.88 -9.13 4.80
CA LEU A 117 1.64 -8.68 5.97
C LEU A 117 2.18 -7.25 5.82
N ASN A 118 1.75 -6.52 4.79
CA ASN A 118 2.24 -5.18 4.52
C ASN A 118 1.66 -4.18 5.54
N PRO A 119 2.51 -3.63 6.43
CA PRO A 119 2.03 -2.73 7.45
C PRO A 119 1.54 -1.38 6.90
N LYS A 120 2.05 -0.95 5.73
CA LYS A 120 1.57 0.27 5.06
C LYS A 120 0.11 0.09 4.63
N THR A 121 -0.19 -1.03 4.01
CA THR A 121 -1.53 -1.37 3.51
C THR A 121 -2.49 -1.60 4.67
N ALA A 122 -2.06 -2.34 5.71
CA ALA A 122 -2.84 -2.52 6.92
C ALA A 122 -3.25 -1.18 7.55
N ALA A 123 -2.32 -0.24 7.73
CA ALA A 123 -2.60 1.07 8.30
C ALA A 123 -3.56 1.89 7.43
N PHE A 124 -3.41 1.85 6.10
CA PHE A 124 -4.33 2.51 5.19
C PHE A 124 -5.75 1.95 5.30
N PHE A 125 -5.89 0.63 5.26
CA PHE A 125 -7.21 -0.01 5.34
C PHE A 125 -7.88 0.15 6.70
N LEU A 126 -7.14 0.08 7.78
CA LEU A 126 -7.71 0.14 9.13
C LEU A 126 -7.98 1.57 9.63
N ALA A 127 -7.12 2.52 9.27
CA ALA A 127 -7.20 3.87 9.84
C ALA A 127 -7.65 4.93 8.83
N PHE A 128 -7.28 4.81 7.56
CA PHE A 128 -7.53 5.86 6.58
C PHE A 128 -8.79 5.61 5.76
N LEU A 129 -8.96 4.43 5.16
CA LEU A 129 -10.11 4.09 4.31
C LEU A 129 -11.48 4.27 5.03
N PRO A 130 -11.63 3.92 6.33
CA PRO A 130 -12.90 4.10 7.04
C PRO A 130 -13.40 5.55 7.13
N GLN A 131 -12.51 6.53 6.93
CA GLN A 131 -12.88 7.96 6.92
C GLN A 131 -13.79 8.34 5.74
N PHE A 132 -13.86 7.48 4.72
CA PHE A 132 -14.64 7.66 3.49
C PHE A 132 -15.91 6.82 3.44
N VAL A 133 -16.18 6.07 4.51
CA VAL A 133 -17.37 5.23 4.66
C VAL A 133 -18.44 6.01 5.39
N ASP A 134 -19.64 6.07 4.82
CA ASP A 134 -20.82 6.65 5.46
C ASP A 134 -21.42 5.65 6.47
N PRO A 135 -21.41 5.97 7.77
CA PRO A 135 -21.95 5.05 8.80
C PRO A 135 -23.46 4.85 8.72
N SER A 136 -24.20 5.72 8.02
CA SER A 136 -25.66 5.58 7.81
C SER A 136 -26.01 4.56 6.74
N GLY A 137 -25.05 4.19 5.89
CA GLY A 137 -25.23 3.23 4.81
C GLY A 137 -24.73 1.82 5.16
N THR A 138 -24.63 0.96 4.14
CA THR A 138 -24.11 -0.40 4.31
C THR A 138 -22.57 -0.36 4.39
N VAL A 139 -22.04 -0.25 5.60
CA VAL A 139 -20.62 -0.03 5.91
C VAL A 139 -19.70 -1.05 5.22
N TRP A 140 -19.98 -2.37 5.37
CA TRP A 140 -19.13 -3.41 4.79
C TRP A 140 -19.07 -3.35 3.26
N LEU A 141 -20.18 -3.01 2.59
CA LEU A 141 -20.24 -2.93 1.13
C LEU A 141 -19.44 -1.72 0.61
N GLN A 142 -19.61 -0.57 1.26
CA GLN A 142 -18.84 0.63 0.93
C GLN A 142 -17.35 0.38 1.15
N PHE A 143 -16.99 -0.24 2.27
CA PHE A 143 -15.60 -0.59 2.56
C PHE A 143 -15.01 -1.54 1.51
N ALA A 144 -15.74 -2.58 1.15
CA ALA A 144 -15.33 -3.53 0.12
C ALA A 144 -15.15 -2.85 -1.25
N ALA A 145 -16.08 -1.98 -1.64
CA ALA A 145 -16.01 -1.25 -2.90
C ALA A 145 -14.77 -0.31 -2.96
N LEU A 146 -14.57 0.51 -1.93
CA LEU A 146 -13.40 1.38 -1.83
C LEU A 146 -12.10 0.58 -1.75
N GLY A 147 -12.12 -0.53 -1.02
CA GLY A 147 -10.98 -1.44 -0.90
C GLY A 147 -10.60 -2.09 -2.24
N LEU A 148 -11.58 -2.55 -3.02
CA LEU A 148 -11.35 -3.10 -4.37
C LEU A 148 -10.79 -2.04 -5.33
N ILE A 149 -11.27 -0.80 -5.26
CA ILE A 149 -10.70 0.31 -6.03
C ILE A 149 -9.22 0.51 -5.64
N SER A 150 -8.91 0.51 -4.34
CA SER A 150 -7.53 0.66 -3.85
C SER A 150 -6.62 -0.48 -4.33
N VAL A 151 -7.07 -1.73 -4.26
CA VAL A 151 -6.33 -2.90 -4.76
C VAL A 151 -6.11 -2.79 -6.27
N THR A 152 -7.12 -2.36 -7.02
CA THR A 152 -7.01 -2.18 -8.48
C THR A 152 -5.98 -1.11 -8.82
N LEU A 153 -6.01 0.03 -8.15
CA LEU A 153 -5.03 1.12 -8.33
C LEU A 153 -3.61 0.62 -8.00
N ASN A 154 -3.44 -0.08 -6.88
CA ASN A 154 -2.15 -0.62 -6.47
C ASN A 154 -1.62 -1.63 -7.51
N THR A 155 -2.47 -2.53 -7.99
CA THR A 155 -2.12 -3.50 -9.03
C THR A 155 -1.74 -2.82 -10.35
N ALA A 156 -2.48 -1.77 -10.75
CA ALA A 156 -2.14 -1.00 -11.95
C ALA A 156 -0.76 -0.33 -11.83
N VAL A 157 -0.44 0.23 -10.66
CA VAL A 157 0.89 0.78 -10.37
C VAL A 157 1.96 -0.31 -10.39
N ASP A 158 1.71 -1.46 -9.77
CA ASP A 158 2.63 -2.60 -9.78
C ASP A 158 2.93 -3.07 -11.21
N VAL A 159 1.90 -3.19 -12.06
CA VAL A 159 2.07 -3.54 -13.48
C VAL A 159 2.88 -2.48 -14.23
N ALA A 160 2.63 -1.20 -13.97
CA ALA A 160 3.43 -0.12 -14.55
C ALA A 160 4.91 -0.22 -14.11
N VAL A 161 5.16 -0.54 -12.83
CA VAL A 161 6.51 -0.78 -12.29
C VAL A 161 7.16 -1.98 -13.00
N VAL A 162 6.45 -3.08 -13.22
CA VAL A 162 6.95 -4.24 -13.98
C VAL A 162 7.40 -3.82 -15.38
N LEU A 163 6.55 -3.08 -16.09
CA LEU A 163 6.85 -2.63 -17.45
C LEU A 163 8.05 -1.69 -17.48
N ALA A 164 8.12 -0.74 -16.55
CA ALA A 164 9.23 0.20 -16.43
C ALA A 164 10.53 -0.50 -16.02
N ALA A 165 10.51 -1.31 -14.96
CA ALA A 165 11.69 -1.99 -14.44
C ALA A 165 12.26 -3.01 -15.44
N SER A 166 11.38 -3.69 -16.20
CA SER A 166 11.84 -4.64 -17.24
C SER A 166 12.57 -3.96 -18.40
N ARG A 167 12.21 -2.72 -18.74
CA ARG A 167 12.89 -1.93 -19.80
C ARG A 167 14.13 -1.21 -19.28
N ALA A 168 14.11 -0.78 -18.03
CA ALA A 168 15.13 0.05 -17.42
C ALA A 168 16.10 -0.70 -16.51
N ARG A 169 16.16 -2.05 -16.61
CA ARG A 169 16.99 -2.90 -15.74
C ARG A 169 18.41 -2.37 -15.56
N GLY A 170 19.10 -2.02 -16.65
CA GLY A 170 20.45 -1.46 -16.61
C GLY A 170 20.51 -0.04 -16.03
N PHE A 171 19.48 0.78 -16.25
CA PHE A 171 19.41 2.16 -15.79
C PHE A 171 19.13 2.27 -14.27
N VAL A 172 18.21 1.44 -13.77
CA VAL A 172 17.80 1.44 -12.34
C VAL A 172 18.93 0.89 -11.46
N LEU A 173 19.59 -0.18 -11.90
CA LEU A 173 20.73 -0.76 -11.17
C LEU A 173 21.94 0.18 -11.08
N GLY A 174 22.10 1.08 -12.06
CA GLY A 174 23.21 2.03 -12.10
C GLY A 174 22.99 3.34 -11.32
N ARG A 175 21.79 3.58 -10.72
CA ARG A 175 21.45 4.88 -10.10
C ARG A 175 20.82 4.76 -8.72
N PRO A 176 21.59 4.40 -7.68
CA PRO A 176 21.07 4.27 -6.32
C PRO A 176 20.49 5.59 -5.76
N ALA A 177 21.02 6.74 -6.19
CA ALA A 177 20.51 8.05 -5.79
C ALA A 177 19.06 8.27 -6.23
N PHE A 178 18.66 7.85 -7.43
CA PHE A 178 17.28 7.97 -7.92
C PHE A 178 16.30 7.18 -7.06
N MET A 179 16.67 5.96 -6.65
CA MET A 179 15.86 5.14 -5.76
C MET A 179 15.74 5.79 -4.36
N GLY A 180 16.83 6.41 -3.88
CA GLY A 180 16.79 7.18 -2.62
C GLY A 180 15.78 8.34 -2.67
N TRP A 181 15.75 9.10 -3.75
CA TRP A 181 14.76 10.18 -3.96
C TRP A 181 13.31 9.68 -3.98
N LEU A 182 13.04 8.58 -4.70
CA LEU A 182 11.71 7.97 -4.74
C LEU A 182 11.24 7.55 -3.35
N ARG A 183 12.11 6.89 -2.57
CA ARG A 183 11.77 6.46 -1.20
C ARG A 183 11.57 7.63 -0.24
N THR A 184 12.39 8.67 -0.36
CA THR A 184 12.23 9.88 0.46
C THR A 184 10.89 10.56 0.17
N GLY A 185 10.56 10.77 -1.11
CA GLY A 185 9.26 11.33 -1.50
C GLY A 185 8.07 10.49 -1.02
N ALA A 186 8.17 9.17 -1.15
CA ALA A 186 7.16 8.25 -0.64
C ALA A 186 7.00 8.32 0.88
N GLY A 187 8.10 8.36 1.61
CA GLY A 187 8.07 8.52 3.07
C GLY A 187 7.39 9.82 3.50
N MET A 188 7.68 10.92 2.81
CA MET A 188 6.99 12.21 3.04
C MET A 188 5.49 12.11 2.77
N MET A 189 5.07 11.46 1.67
CA MET A 189 3.66 11.27 1.35
C MET A 189 2.93 10.42 2.40
N ILE A 190 3.54 9.32 2.85
CA ILE A 190 2.97 8.44 3.88
C ILE A 190 2.84 9.19 5.21
N ALA A 191 3.88 9.93 5.62
CA ALA A 191 3.83 10.74 6.84
C ALA A 191 2.77 11.86 6.73
N GLY A 192 2.66 12.49 5.57
CA GLY A 192 1.63 13.50 5.27
C GLY A 192 0.21 12.94 5.38
N LEU A 193 -0.04 11.71 4.89
CA LEU A 193 -1.33 11.04 5.08
C LEU A 193 -1.62 10.76 6.56
N GLY A 194 -0.63 10.30 7.33
CA GLY A 194 -0.79 10.13 8.77
C GLY A 194 -1.12 11.44 9.48
N LEU A 195 -0.46 12.53 9.11
CA LEU A 195 -0.73 13.87 9.67
C LEU A 195 -2.12 14.38 9.27
N SER A 196 -2.54 14.20 8.01
CA SER A 196 -3.88 14.57 7.56
C SER A 196 -4.97 13.82 8.35
N LEU A 197 -4.73 12.56 8.69
CA LEU A 197 -5.64 11.73 9.48
C LEU A 197 -5.82 12.28 10.91
N LEU A 198 -4.76 12.84 11.52
CA LEU A 198 -4.89 13.51 12.83
C LEU A 198 -5.75 14.76 12.76
N LEU A 199 -5.72 15.48 11.64
CA LEU A 199 -6.45 16.73 11.44
C LEU A 199 -7.90 16.53 11.00
N THR A 200 -8.26 15.35 10.49
CA THR A 200 -9.59 15.02 10.00
C THR A 200 -10.56 14.81 11.17
N ARG A 201 -11.61 15.60 11.22
CA ARG A 201 -12.73 15.39 12.16
C ARG A 201 -13.59 14.24 11.66
N ARG A 202 -14.23 13.50 12.59
CA ARG A 202 -15.18 12.45 12.26
C ARG A 202 -16.32 13.03 11.42
N PRO A 203 -16.77 12.37 10.34
CA PRO A 203 -18.05 12.69 9.73
C PRO A 203 -19.12 12.49 10.81
N ALA A 204 -19.97 13.50 10.97
CA ALA A 204 -21.09 13.46 11.91
C ALA A 204 -22.14 12.46 11.44
#